data_f496953574c76985407e38ed1edcac88
#
_entry.id   f496953574c76985407e38ed1edcac88
#
_cell.length_a   1.000
_cell.length_b   1.000
_cell.length_c   1.000
_cell.angle_alpha   90.00
_cell.angle_beta   90.00
_cell.angle_gamma   90.00
#
_symmetry.space_group_name_H-M   'P 1'
#
loop_
_entity.id
_entity.type
_entity.pdbx_description
1 polymer ?
#
loop_
_entity_poly.entity_id
_entity_poly.type
_entity_poly.pdbx_seq_one_letter_code
_entity_poly.pdbx_strand_id
1 'polypeptide(L)'
;MVKTSNNLLQMSDQALIAQIGSFIKGKRIEKNLTQAQLAHSSGLNRWTISQIENGEPINLSTLIQILRALDCLYVLSEFEYKEVISPLEYAKLKKKQKTRVRNKSKETPDKDDLGW
;
A
#
# COMPACT_ATOMS: atom_id res chain seq x y z
N MET A 1 -12.03 -18.78 -9.93
CA MET A 1 -12.90 -18.38 -9.14
C MET A 1 -12.47 -17.33 -8.24
N VAL A 2 -13.23 -16.49 -8.01
CA VAL A 2 -12.86 -15.34 -7.30
C VAL A 2 -12.99 -15.49 -5.84
N LYS A 3 -12.05 -14.98 -5.09
CA LYS A 3 -12.20 -14.96 -3.68
C LYS A 3 -13.02 -13.79 -3.32
N THR A 4 -13.90 -13.96 -2.41
CA THR A 4 -14.78 -12.88 -2.02
C THR A 4 -14.22 -12.23 -0.76
N SER A 5 -14.74 -11.08 -0.43
CA SER A 5 -14.38 -10.42 0.80
C SER A 5 -14.70 -11.27 2.01
N ASN A 6 -15.77 -12.03 1.92
CA ASN A 6 -16.15 -12.90 3.02
C ASN A 6 -15.07 -13.89 3.33
N ASN A 7 -14.44 -14.39 2.29
CA ASN A 7 -13.37 -15.34 2.46
C ASN A 7 -12.21 -14.70 3.23
N LEU A 8 -11.85 -13.50 2.87
CA LEU A 8 -10.78 -12.80 3.55
C LEU A 8 -11.13 -12.53 5.00
N LEU A 9 -12.37 -12.14 5.24
CA LEU A 9 -12.80 -11.84 6.60
C LEU A 9 -12.72 -13.04 7.52
N GLN A 10 -12.84 -14.22 6.96
CA GLN A 10 -12.81 -15.43 7.76
C GLN A 10 -11.43 -15.98 7.98
N MET A 11 -10.43 -15.41 7.34
CA MET A 11 -9.07 -15.89 7.50
C MET A 11 -8.44 -15.29 8.74
N SER A 12 -7.63 -16.07 9.41
CA SER A 12 -6.89 -15.58 10.56
C SER A 12 -5.77 -14.67 10.09
N ASP A 13 -5.22 -13.91 11.02
CA ASP A 13 -4.08 -13.07 10.70
C ASP A 13 -2.94 -13.88 10.14
N GLN A 14 -2.69 -15.03 10.76
CA GLN A 14 -1.61 -15.88 10.32
C GLN A 14 -1.85 -16.41 8.91
N ALA A 15 -3.09 -16.75 8.60
CA ALA A 15 -3.42 -17.22 7.26
C ALA A 15 -3.21 -16.12 6.22
N LEU A 16 -3.53 -14.88 6.58
CA LEU A 16 -3.31 -13.76 5.67
C LEU A 16 -1.84 -13.49 5.46
N ILE A 17 -1.05 -13.60 6.51
CA ILE A 17 0.39 -13.44 6.40
C ILE A 17 0.97 -14.52 5.49
N ALA A 18 0.50 -15.75 5.67
CA ALA A 18 0.95 -16.84 4.82
C ALA A 18 0.55 -16.64 3.36
N GLN A 19 -0.62 -16.04 3.16
CA GLN A 19 -1.06 -15.73 1.81
C GLN A 19 -0.13 -14.72 1.14
N ILE A 20 0.33 -13.74 1.90
CA ILE A 20 1.28 -12.76 1.38
C ILE A 20 2.57 -13.46 1.01
N GLY A 21 3.03 -14.37 1.87
CA GLY A 21 4.24 -15.13 1.58
C GLY A 21 4.12 -15.97 0.32
N SER A 22 2.97 -16.58 0.11
CA SER A 22 2.72 -17.37 -1.10
C SER A 22 2.71 -16.49 -2.33
N PHE A 23 2.16 -15.29 -2.22
CA PHE A 23 2.16 -14.36 -3.32
C PHE A 23 3.58 -13.99 -3.72
N ILE A 24 4.40 -13.71 -2.72
CA ILE A 24 5.79 -13.34 -2.97
C ILE A 24 6.54 -14.49 -3.64
N LYS A 25 6.34 -15.69 -3.13
CA LYS A 25 6.99 -16.85 -3.71
C LYS A 25 6.55 -17.07 -5.16
N GLY A 26 5.25 -16.95 -5.41
CA GLY A 26 4.73 -17.10 -6.76
C GLY A 26 5.30 -16.10 -7.73
N LYS A 27 5.38 -14.84 -7.31
CA LYS A 27 5.93 -13.81 -8.17
C LYS A 27 7.42 -14.00 -8.40
N ARG A 28 8.12 -14.45 -7.38
CA ARG A 28 9.55 -14.73 -7.52
C ARG A 28 9.78 -15.82 -8.57
N ILE A 29 9.03 -16.91 -8.46
CA ILE A 29 9.15 -18.01 -9.38
C ILE A 29 8.76 -17.59 -10.79
N GLU A 30 7.71 -16.80 -10.89
CA GLU A 30 7.25 -16.29 -12.17
C GLU A 30 8.36 -15.51 -12.88
N LYS A 31 9.19 -14.83 -12.12
CA LYS A 31 10.30 -14.05 -12.67
C LYS A 31 11.58 -14.85 -12.75
N ASN A 32 11.52 -16.13 -12.47
CA ASN A 32 12.69 -17.02 -12.53
C ASN A 32 13.82 -16.60 -11.61
N LEU A 33 13.48 -16.13 -10.43
CA LEU A 33 14.47 -15.71 -9.45
C LEU A 33 14.61 -16.74 -8.36
N THR A 34 15.84 -16.94 -7.91
CA THR A 34 16.05 -17.74 -6.70
C THR A 34 15.83 -16.86 -5.49
N GLN A 35 15.72 -17.49 -4.32
CA GLN A 35 15.60 -16.74 -3.09
C GLN A 35 16.81 -15.81 -2.89
N ALA A 36 17.99 -16.30 -3.23
CA ALA A 36 19.18 -15.50 -3.09
C ALA A 36 19.17 -14.29 -4.03
N GLN A 37 18.68 -14.49 -5.24
CA GLN A 37 18.60 -13.39 -6.18
C GLN A 37 17.62 -12.32 -5.74
N LEU A 38 16.46 -12.75 -5.23
CA LEU A 38 15.49 -11.80 -4.72
C LEU A 38 16.04 -11.06 -3.52
N ALA A 39 16.72 -11.77 -2.64
CA ALA A 39 17.32 -11.16 -1.47
C ALA A 39 18.30 -10.07 -1.87
N HIS A 40 19.12 -10.38 -2.84
CA HIS A 40 20.11 -9.41 -3.31
C HIS A 40 19.41 -8.17 -3.89
N SER A 41 18.42 -8.37 -4.73
CA SER A 41 17.70 -7.26 -5.35
C SER A 41 16.97 -6.40 -4.35
N SER A 42 16.49 -7.00 -3.28
CA SER A 42 15.68 -6.26 -2.31
C SER A 42 16.51 -5.70 -1.15
N GLY A 43 17.81 -6.01 -1.13
CA GLY A 43 18.66 -5.52 -0.05
C GLY A 43 18.46 -6.30 1.23
N LEU A 44 18.04 -7.56 1.12
CA LEU A 44 17.78 -8.40 2.27
C LEU A 44 18.64 -9.65 2.17
N ASN A 45 18.62 -10.48 3.21
CA ASN A 45 19.35 -11.73 3.11
C ASN A 45 18.39 -12.86 2.75
N ARG A 46 18.95 -13.97 2.33
CA ARG A 46 18.17 -15.09 1.85
C ARG A 46 17.29 -15.67 2.94
N TRP A 47 17.78 -15.67 4.16
CA TRP A 47 17.02 -16.20 5.28
C TRP A 47 15.70 -15.44 5.44
N THR A 48 15.75 -14.13 5.31
CA THR A 48 14.55 -13.30 5.41
C THR A 48 13.53 -13.67 4.34
N ILE A 49 14.00 -13.87 3.11
CA ILE A 49 13.09 -14.26 2.02
C ILE A 49 12.46 -15.62 2.34
N SER A 50 13.27 -16.54 2.82
CA SER A 50 12.76 -17.85 3.16
C SER A 50 11.70 -17.79 4.24
N GLN A 51 11.92 -16.97 5.27
CA GLN A 51 10.97 -16.83 6.36
C GLN A 51 9.63 -16.28 5.87
N ILE A 52 9.70 -15.26 5.02
CA ILE A 52 8.49 -14.67 4.50
C ILE A 52 7.70 -15.65 3.66
N GLU A 53 8.38 -16.39 2.82
CA GLU A 53 7.70 -17.36 1.96
C GLU A 53 7.11 -18.51 2.75
N ASN A 54 7.64 -18.74 3.95
CA ASN A 54 7.10 -19.77 4.81
C ASN A 54 5.98 -19.28 5.71
N GLY A 55 5.56 -18.04 5.56
CA GLY A 55 4.43 -17.54 6.31
C GLY A 55 4.78 -16.87 7.62
N GLU A 56 6.04 -16.52 7.82
CA GLU A 56 6.43 -15.84 9.04
C GLU A 56 6.18 -14.34 8.91
N PRO A 57 5.82 -13.67 10.00
CA PRO A 57 5.56 -12.24 9.95
C PRO A 57 6.82 -11.44 9.65
N ILE A 58 6.63 -10.32 8.96
CA ILE A 58 7.75 -9.43 8.67
C ILE A 58 7.27 -8.02 8.91
N ASN A 59 8.20 -7.11 9.00
CA ASN A 59 7.77 -5.73 9.17
C ASN A 59 7.42 -5.15 7.81
N LEU A 60 6.71 -4.04 7.87
CA LEU A 60 6.16 -3.43 6.68
C LEU A 60 7.24 -2.94 5.73
N SER A 61 8.30 -2.42 6.29
CA SER A 61 9.40 -1.92 5.48
C SER A 61 10.02 -3.03 4.63
N THR A 62 10.19 -4.19 5.23
CA THR A 62 10.73 -5.34 4.52
C THR A 62 9.81 -5.77 3.39
N LEU A 63 8.51 -5.77 3.65
CA LEU A 63 7.54 -6.13 2.62
C LEU A 63 7.64 -5.18 1.44
N ILE A 64 7.74 -3.89 1.71
CA ILE A 64 7.83 -2.91 0.64
C ILE A 64 9.10 -3.11 -0.18
N GLN A 65 10.20 -3.41 0.47
CA GLN A 65 11.45 -3.68 -0.26
C GLN A 65 11.30 -4.86 -1.21
N ILE A 66 10.64 -5.90 -0.77
CA ILE A 66 10.42 -7.08 -1.58
C ILE A 66 9.50 -6.78 -2.76
N LEU A 67 8.40 -6.09 -2.49
CA LEU A 67 7.45 -5.75 -3.54
C LEU A 67 8.10 -4.87 -4.59
N ARG A 68 8.97 -3.97 -4.18
CA ARG A 68 9.67 -3.12 -5.12
C ARG A 68 10.59 -3.95 -6.02
N ALA A 69 11.30 -4.89 -5.41
CA ALA A 69 12.22 -5.74 -6.18
C ALA A 69 11.48 -6.64 -7.16
N LEU A 70 10.24 -6.99 -6.85
CA LEU A 70 9.43 -7.84 -7.72
C LEU A 70 8.57 -7.05 -8.69
N ASP A 71 8.67 -5.72 -8.66
CA ASP A 71 7.81 -4.87 -9.50
C ASP A 71 6.35 -5.06 -9.16
N CYS A 72 6.05 -5.25 -7.90
CA CYS A 72 4.70 -5.50 -7.45
C CYS A 72 4.16 -4.42 -6.53
N LEU A 73 4.74 -3.22 -6.58
CA LEU A 73 4.23 -2.15 -5.73
C LEU A 73 2.79 -1.78 -6.05
N TYR A 74 2.30 -2.19 -7.20
CA TYR A 74 0.92 -1.90 -7.58
C TYR A 74 -0.09 -2.48 -6.58
N VAL A 75 0.30 -3.51 -5.84
CA VAL A 75 -0.63 -4.09 -4.86
C VAL A 75 -0.93 -3.11 -3.74
N LEU A 76 -0.08 -2.11 -3.56
CA LEU A 76 -0.28 -1.11 -2.52
C LEU A 76 -1.19 0.02 -2.96
N SER A 77 -1.64 0.02 -4.21
CA SER A 77 -2.48 1.09 -4.70
C SER A 77 -3.79 1.21 -3.94
N GLU A 78 -4.24 0.11 -3.34
CA GLU A 78 -5.47 0.13 -2.56
C GLU A 78 -5.34 0.91 -1.28
N PHE A 79 -4.12 1.21 -0.87
CA PHE A 79 -3.89 1.98 0.34
C PHE A 79 -3.92 3.48 0.07
N GLU A 80 -4.03 3.87 -1.17
CA GLU A 80 -4.11 5.27 -1.51
C GLU A 80 -5.50 5.77 -1.12
N TYR A 81 -5.55 6.79 -0.27
CA TYR A 81 -6.84 7.29 0.18
C TYR A 81 -7.45 8.20 -0.88
N LYS A 82 -8.65 7.89 -1.29
CA LYS A 82 -9.36 8.72 -2.24
C LYS A 82 -10.74 9.00 -1.68
N GLU A 83 -11.03 10.25 -1.59
CA GLU A 83 -12.32 10.66 -1.08
C GLU A 83 -13.38 10.41 -2.13
N VAL A 84 -14.43 9.69 -1.75
CA VAL A 84 -15.54 9.43 -2.65
C VAL A 84 -16.68 10.31 -2.24
N ILE A 85 -17.01 11.30 -3.07
CA ILE A 85 -18.08 12.22 -2.75
C ILE A 85 -19.12 12.23 -3.86
N SER A 86 -20.38 12.36 -3.47
CA SER A 86 -21.45 12.48 -4.45
C SER A 86 -21.33 13.84 -5.14
N PRO A 87 -21.93 13.98 -6.30
CA PRO A 87 -21.88 15.28 -7.00
C PRO A 87 -22.37 16.44 -6.16
N LEU A 88 -23.40 16.19 -5.38
CA LEU A 88 -23.95 17.24 -4.53
C LEU A 88 -22.99 17.62 -3.43
N GLU A 89 -22.38 16.64 -2.81
CA GLU A 89 -21.41 16.90 -1.77
C GLU A 89 -20.16 17.56 -2.32
N TYR A 90 -19.80 17.19 -3.50
CA TYR A 90 -18.64 17.78 -4.15
C TYR A 90 -18.87 19.28 -4.37
N ALA A 91 -20.05 19.65 -4.80
CA ALA A 91 -20.38 21.04 -5.02
C ALA A 91 -20.33 21.84 -3.72
N LYS A 92 -20.84 21.25 -2.66
CA LYS A 92 -20.80 21.89 -1.36
C LYS A 92 -19.37 22.09 -0.88
N LEU A 93 -18.58 21.09 -1.09
CA LEU A 93 -17.21 21.12 -0.66
C LEU A 93 -16.43 22.20 -1.40
N LYS A 94 -16.66 22.32 -2.68
CA LYS A 94 -16.00 23.32 -3.47
C LYS A 94 -16.36 24.73 -3.02
N LYS A 95 -17.61 24.91 -2.70
CA LYS A 95 -18.07 26.18 -2.20
C LYS A 95 -17.36 26.54 -0.90
N LYS A 96 -17.24 25.60 -0.03
CA LYS A 96 -16.56 25.80 1.23
C LYS A 96 -15.11 26.15 1.02
N GLN A 97 -14.47 25.46 0.15
CA GLN A 97 -13.08 25.70 -0.13
C GLN A 97 -12.84 27.10 -0.65
N LYS A 98 -13.71 27.55 -1.52
CA LYS A 98 -13.60 28.89 -2.02
C LYS A 98 -13.69 29.92 -0.92
N THR A 99 -14.64 29.75 -0.06
CA THR A 99 -14.82 30.64 1.06
C THR A 99 -13.59 30.67 1.95
N ARG A 100 -13.03 29.52 2.20
CA ARG A 100 -11.86 29.43 3.04
C ARG A 100 -10.66 30.10 2.42
N VAL A 101 -10.47 29.90 1.17
CA VAL A 101 -9.35 30.52 0.48
C VAL A 101 -9.47 32.02 0.53
N ARG A 102 -10.68 32.54 0.35
CA ARG A 102 -10.90 33.96 0.42
C ARG A 102 -10.58 34.51 1.80
N ASN A 103 -11.03 33.84 2.81
CA ASN A 103 -10.76 34.25 4.18
C ASN A 103 -9.28 34.27 4.48
N LYS A 104 -8.60 33.26 4.00
CA LYS A 104 -7.18 33.19 4.20
C LYS A 104 -6.45 34.33 3.55
N SER A 105 -6.84 34.68 2.37
CA SER A 105 -6.26 35.79 1.68
C SER A 105 -6.40 37.07 2.43
N LYS A 106 -7.53 37.25 3.04
CA LYS A 106 -7.76 38.46 3.78
C LYS A 106 -6.96 38.48 5.04
N GLU A 107 -6.87 37.38 5.70
CA GLU A 107 -6.24 37.34 6.97
C GLU A 107 -4.79 37.56 6.90
N THR A 108 -4.12 36.95 6.01
CA THR A 108 -2.76 37.00 6.12
C THR A 108 -2.13 36.74 4.89
N PRO A 109 -1.17 37.40 4.60
CA PRO A 109 -0.41 37.09 3.50
C PRO A 109 0.54 36.03 3.83
N ASP A 110 0.56 35.52 4.82
CA ASP A 110 1.42 34.51 5.13
C ASP A 110 1.32 33.32 4.68
N LYS A 111 1.67 32.76 4.61
CA LYS A 111 1.48 31.77 4.30
C LYS A 111 1.61 30.64 4.73
N ASP A 112 1.75 30.18 4.99
CA ASP A 112 1.91 29.09 5.43
C ASP A 112 0.99 28.32 5.63
N ASP A 113 0.55 28.25 5.89
CA ASP A 113 -0.33 27.51 6.24
C ASP A 113 -0.94 27.05 5.26
N LEU A 114 -0.84 27.35 4.65
CA LEU A 114 -1.45 26.93 3.81
C LEU A 114 -1.26 25.97 3.48
N GLY A 115 -0.89 25.83 3.96
CA GLY A 115 -0.89 24.90 3.78
C GLY A 115 -1.19 24.78 3.05
N TRP A 116 -0.97 25.12 3.13
CA TRP A 116 -1.18 25.00 2.54
C TRP A 116 -0.57 24.70 2.35
#